data_18cbb49ae707d5bd87a153f857729615
#
_entry.id   18cbb49ae707d5bd87a153f857729615
#
_cell.length_a   1.000
_cell.length_b   1.000
_cell.length_c   1.000
_cell.angle_alpha   90.00
_cell.angle_beta   90.00
_cell.angle_gamma   90.00
#
_symmetry.space_group_name_H-M   'P 1'
#
loop_
_entity.id
_entity.type
_entity.pdbx_description
1 polymer ?
#
loop_
_entity_poly.entity_id
_entity_poly.type
_entity_poly.pdbx_seq_one_letter_code
_entity_poly.pdbx_strand_id
1 'polypeptide(L)'
;MISQGDAPGLKTMGWRTESEEDLDEAARRIEAKGITGTWSDKGNAIGRNYEFVGPYGHSMTLLWEIEEYVAEPGFESTYPDRPERRSSHGAAPRFFDHVTIAASDVEGFADFYSEVFGFRLMARTYLDDAPVLVFAVLTTNEKSHDLGIVLDTSTTAGRVHHIAFWVDHPEDLVRTADILLENGVPMEYGPSIHGIGEQHYLYFREPSTLRVELNSGGYRNYVPDWEAKDWRPSQGSNNFFRNWNMPDSLMESFPAADGLTATEEGAPPALKEALLNPWATTTAATSSH
;
A
#
# COMPACT_ATOMS: atom_id res chain seq x y z
N MET A 1 5.84 -10.25 9.16
CA MET A 1 5.75 -10.93 10.49
C MET A 1 4.55 -10.36 11.24
N ILE A 2 3.74 -11.21 11.87
CA ILE A 2 2.61 -10.80 12.70
C ILE A 2 3.06 -10.93 14.16
N SER A 3 2.84 -9.90 14.95
CA SER A 3 3.11 -9.92 16.39
C SER A 3 1.86 -9.52 17.18
N GLN A 4 1.72 -10.01 18.40
CA GLN A 4 0.63 -9.61 19.28
C GLN A 4 0.77 -8.13 19.65
N GLY A 5 -0.34 -7.39 19.60
CA GLY A 5 -0.46 -5.99 20.00
C GLY A 5 -1.80 -5.74 20.66
N ASP A 6 -1.98 -4.56 21.25
CA ASP A 6 -3.22 -4.17 21.92
C ASP A 6 -4.30 -3.70 20.91
N ALA A 7 -3.88 -3.36 19.70
CA ALA A 7 -4.74 -2.95 18.60
C ALA A 7 -4.11 -3.33 17.24
N PRO A 8 -4.90 -3.45 16.16
CA PRO A 8 -4.36 -3.61 14.82
C PRO A 8 -3.57 -2.37 14.42
N GLY A 9 -2.40 -2.55 13.81
CA GLY A 9 -1.57 -1.45 13.40
C GLY A 9 -0.26 -1.88 12.74
N LEU A 10 0.44 -0.90 12.18
CA LEU A 10 1.75 -1.10 11.57
C LEU A 10 2.84 -0.97 12.63
N LYS A 11 3.62 -2.03 12.85
CA LYS A 11 4.77 -1.97 13.75
C LYS A 11 6.01 -1.39 13.06
N THR A 12 6.38 -1.95 11.91
CA THR A 12 7.49 -1.46 11.10
C THR A 12 7.34 -1.90 9.65
N MET A 13 7.93 -1.15 8.73
CA MET A 13 8.08 -1.53 7.32
C MET A 13 9.53 -1.91 7.05
N GLY A 14 9.75 -3.10 6.49
CA GLY A 14 11.06 -3.55 6.05
C GLY A 14 11.28 -3.25 4.56
N TRP A 15 12.38 -2.56 4.23
CA TRP A 15 12.83 -2.34 2.86
C TRP A 15 14.17 -3.03 2.66
N ARG A 16 14.20 -3.96 1.71
CA ARG A 16 15.42 -4.69 1.36
C ARG A 16 16.20 -3.92 0.31
N THR A 17 17.51 -3.76 0.54
CA THR A 17 18.45 -3.22 -0.43
C THR A 17 19.00 -4.32 -1.35
N GLU A 18 19.64 -3.94 -2.47
CA GLU A 18 20.24 -4.90 -3.41
C GLU A 18 21.56 -5.48 -2.91
N SER A 19 22.25 -4.74 -2.03
CA SER A 19 23.52 -5.15 -1.43
C SER A 19 23.70 -4.55 -0.02
N GLU A 20 24.75 -4.98 0.68
CA GLU A 20 25.14 -4.37 1.96
C GLU A 20 25.69 -2.95 1.76
N GLU A 21 26.38 -2.69 0.65
CA GLU A 21 26.84 -1.37 0.28
C GLU A 21 25.70 -0.38 0.02
N ASP A 22 24.60 -0.85 -0.59
CA ASP A 22 23.39 -0.05 -0.80
C ASP A 22 22.67 0.24 0.52
N LEU A 23 22.72 -0.68 1.49
CA LEU A 23 22.21 -0.45 2.84
C LEU A 23 22.96 0.72 3.51
N ASP A 24 24.29 0.74 3.42
CA ASP A 24 25.11 1.84 3.96
C ASP A 24 24.82 3.17 3.23
N GLU A 25 24.66 3.14 1.92
CA GLU A 25 24.34 4.32 1.13
C GLU A 25 22.95 4.88 1.46
N ALA A 26 21.95 4.00 1.57
CA ALA A 26 20.60 4.42 1.94
C ALA A 26 20.55 5.02 3.35
N ALA A 27 21.26 4.44 4.31
CA ALA A 27 21.39 5.02 5.64
C ALA A 27 22.02 6.42 5.62
N ARG A 28 23.09 6.63 4.84
CA ARG A 28 23.71 7.96 4.66
C ARG A 28 22.75 8.99 4.04
N ARG A 29 21.94 8.58 3.07
CA ARG A 29 20.92 9.46 2.47
C ARG A 29 19.83 9.86 3.46
N ILE A 30 19.41 8.94 4.32
CA ILE A 30 18.46 9.20 5.42
C ILE A 30 19.06 10.22 6.38
N GLU A 31 20.30 10.01 6.82
CA GLU A 31 21.00 10.94 7.71
C GLU A 31 21.19 12.33 7.08
N ALA A 32 21.46 12.40 5.79
CA ALA A 32 21.55 13.66 5.04
C ALA A 32 20.22 14.43 4.99
N LYS A 33 19.08 13.76 5.16
CA LYS A 33 17.77 14.38 5.35
C LYS A 33 17.48 14.81 6.81
N GLY A 34 18.47 14.67 7.70
CA GLY A 34 18.34 15.02 9.12
C GLY A 34 17.59 13.97 9.95
N ILE A 35 17.37 12.78 9.41
CA ILE A 35 16.75 11.67 10.12
C ILE A 35 17.83 10.79 10.72
N THR A 36 17.80 10.59 12.03
CA THR A 36 18.74 9.72 12.74
C THR A 36 18.12 8.35 12.96
N GLY A 37 18.83 7.30 12.61
CA GLY A 37 18.45 5.92 12.87
C GLY A 37 19.46 5.20 13.78
N THR A 38 19.22 3.92 13.99
CA THR A 38 20.04 3.06 14.83
C THR A 38 20.44 1.80 14.07
N TRP A 39 21.72 1.49 14.04
CA TRP A 39 22.22 0.23 13.54
C TRP A 39 21.93 -0.89 14.55
N SER A 40 21.42 -2.00 14.04
CA SER A 40 21.09 -3.20 14.81
C SER A 40 21.49 -4.46 14.03
N ASP A 41 21.77 -5.53 14.77
CA ASP A 41 21.91 -6.90 14.27
C ASP A 41 20.78 -7.80 14.80
N LYS A 42 19.71 -7.19 15.31
CA LYS A 42 18.58 -7.83 15.98
C LYS A 42 17.26 -7.41 15.31
N GLY A 43 16.19 -8.02 15.72
CA GLY A 43 14.85 -7.69 15.26
C GLY A 43 14.31 -8.70 14.25
N ASN A 44 13.56 -8.21 13.28
CA ASN A 44 12.90 -9.04 12.27
C ASN A 44 13.77 -9.30 11.02
N ALA A 45 14.95 -8.67 10.94
CA ALA A 45 15.94 -8.89 9.90
C ALA A 45 16.98 -9.92 10.39
N ILE A 46 17.57 -10.64 9.44
CA ILE A 46 18.78 -11.38 9.68
C ILE A 46 19.95 -10.43 9.42
N GLY A 47 20.93 -10.47 10.29
CA GLY A 47 22.11 -9.65 10.14
C GLY A 47 21.90 -8.15 10.40
N ARG A 48 22.81 -7.37 9.87
CA ARG A 48 22.87 -5.93 10.08
C ARG A 48 21.72 -5.19 9.43
N ASN A 49 21.07 -4.29 10.16
CA ASN A 49 19.96 -3.50 9.69
C ASN A 49 20.01 -2.07 10.26
N TYR A 50 19.29 -1.14 9.63
CA TYR A 50 19.19 0.24 10.07
C TYR A 50 17.73 0.61 10.33
N GLU A 51 17.41 0.89 11.60
CA GLU A 51 16.08 1.22 12.09
C GLU A 51 15.94 2.74 12.25
N PHE A 52 14.86 3.32 11.72
CA PHE A 52 14.60 4.76 11.81
C PHE A 52 13.10 5.04 11.75
N VAL A 53 12.72 6.28 12.09
CA VAL A 53 11.36 6.78 11.90
C VAL A 53 11.36 7.74 10.71
N GLY A 54 10.55 7.46 9.72
CA GLY A 54 10.40 8.29 8.52
C GLY A 54 9.73 9.63 8.81
N PRO A 55 9.72 10.56 7.85
CA PRO A 55 9.30 11.96 8.07
C PRO A 55 7.84 12.10 8.51
N TYR A 56 7.00 11.10 8.22
CA TYR A 56 5.57 11.10 8.59
C TYR A 56 5.26 10.06 9.68
N GLY A 57 6.26 9.70 10.50
CA GLY A 57 6.09 8.89 11.70
C GLY A 57 6.06 7.38 11.49
N HIS A 58 6.33 6.89 10.29
CA HIS A 58 6.38 5.45 10.02
C HIS A 58 7.70 4.87 10.53
N SER A 59 7.62 3.84 11.37
CA SER A 59 8.78 3.03 11.74
C SER A 59 9.25 2.21 10.53
N MET A 60 10.53 2.29 10.21
CA MET A 60 11.13 1.65 9.03
C MET A 60 12.41 0.92 9.40
N THR A 61 12.67 -0.16 8.71
CA THR A 61 13.92 -0.94 8.82
C THR A 61 14.49 -1.15 7.42
N LEU A 62 15.71 -0.69 7.20
CA LEU A 62 16.48 -1.10 6.03
C LEU A 62 17.26 -2.37 6.37
N LEU A 63 17.29 -3.30 5.43
CA LEU A 63 17.96 -4.58 5.61
C LEU A 63 18.50 -5.08 4.27
N TRP A 64 19.52 -5.93 4.32
CA TRP A 64 20.04 -6.64 3.15
C TRP A 64 19.73 -8.14 3.24
N GLU A 65 20.07 -8.78 4.36
CA GLU A 65 19.86 -10.20 4.55
C GLU A 65 18.43 -10.52 4.98
N ILE A 66 17.84 -11.53 4.39
CA ILE A 66 16.53 -12.07 4.75
C ILE A 66 16.64 -13.59 4.94
N GLU A 67 15.81 -14.14 5.81
CA GLU A 67 15.60 -15.57 5.88
C GLU A 67 14.81 -16.03 4.64
N GLU A 68 15.36 -17.01 3.93
CA GLU A 68 14.63 -17.61 2.82
C GLU A 68 13.51 -18.49 3.36
N TYR A 69 12.34 -18.34 2.78
CA TYR A 69 11.20 -19.19 3.12
C TYR A 69 11.49 -20.65 2.74
N VAL A 70 11.28 -21.55 3.67
CA VAL A 70 11.32 -23.00 3.45
C VAL A 70 9.95 -23.57 3.75
N ALA A 71 9.38 -24.28 2.78
CA ALA A 71 8.09 -24.92 2.95
C ALA A 71 8.10 -25.93 4.11
N GLU A 72 7.00 -26.00 4.83
CA GLU A 72 6.81 -27.05 5.83
C GLU A 72 6.85 -28.45 5.20
N PRO A 73 7.30 -29.47 5.95
CA PRO A 73 7.33 -30.85 5.47
C PRO A 73 5.97 -31.29 4.92
N GLY A 74 5.98 -31.75 3.68
CA GLY A 74 4.77 -32.17 2.96
C GLY A 74 4.09 -31.07 2.12
N PHE A 75 4.59 -29.84 2.17
CA PHE A 75 4.11 -28.73 1.33
C PHE A 75 5.13 -28.30 0.26
N GLU A 76 6.25 -28.98 0.17
CA GLU A 76 7.28 -28.69 -0.83
C GLU A 76 6.73 -28.82 -2.26
N SER A 77 7.13 -27.89 -3.12
CA SER A 77 6.82 -27.96 -4.54
C SER A 77 7.80 -28.89 -5.27
N THR A 78 7.32 -29.55 -6.32
CA THR A 78 8.18 -30.26 -7.27
C THR A 78 8.80 -29.31 -8.31
N TYR A 79 8.41 -28.04 -8.32
CA TYR A 79 8.96 -27.02 -9.22
C TYR A 79 10.04 -26.22 -8.49
N PRO A 80 11.25 -26.09 -9.08
CA PRO A 80 12.40 -25.47 -8.39
C PRO A 80 12.23 -23.98 -8.11
N ASP A 81 11.40 -23.27 -8.85
CA ASP A 81 11.11 -21.84 -8.73
C ASP A 81 9.86 -21.52 -7.90
N ARG A 82 9.26 -22.54 -7.29
CA ARG A 82 8.07 -22.39 -6.45
C ARG A 82 8.40 -22.80 -5.02
N PRO A 83 8.33 -21.88 -4.06
CA PRO A 83 8.71 -22.15 -2.67
C PRO A 83 7.85 -23.24 -2.02
N GLU A 84 6.56 -23.31 -2.33
CA GLU A 84 5.68 -24.39 -1.88
C GLU A 84 4.60 -24.70 -2.92
N ARG A 85 3.92 -25.83 -2.81
CA ARG A 85 2.78 -26.14 -3.68
C ARG A 85 1.58 -25.29 -3.32
N ARG A 86 0.74 -25.01 -4.33
CA ARG A 86 -0.49 -24.24 -4.12
C ARG A 86 -1.40 -24.96 -3.13
N SER A 87 -1.95 -24.20 -2.19
CA SER A 87 -2.97 -24.69 -1.29
C SER A 87 -4.22 -25.12 -2.06
N SER A 88 -4.84 -26.20 -1.60
CA SER A 88 -6.17 -26.64 -2.08
C SER A 88 -7.30 -25.95 -1.33
N HIS A 89 -6.99 -25.18 -0.29
CA HIS A 89 -7.94 -24.49 0.58
C HIS A 89 -7.65 -22.99 0.61
N GLY A 90 -8.72 -22.19 0.65
CA GLY A 90 -8.63 -20.75 0.76
C GLY A 90 -8.11 -20.05 -0.52
N ALA A 91 -7.73 -18.80 -0.39
CA ALA A 91 -6.94 -18.08 -1.36
C ALA A 91 -5.48 -18.57 -1.30
N ALA A 92 -4.81 -18.55 -2.42
CA ALA A 92 -3.39 -18.92 -2.50
C ALA A 92 -2.57 -17.71 -2.99
N PRO A 93 -2.38 -16.67 -2.16
CA PRO A 93 -1.54 -15.54 -2.55
C PRO A 93 -0.12 -16.03 -2.79
N ARG A 94 0.51 -15.45 -3.81
CA ARG A 94 1.82 -15.88 -4.26
C ARG A 94 2.95 -15.18 -3.54
N PHE A 95 2.79 -13.87 -3.34
CA PHE A 95 3.77 -13.02 -2.66
C PHE A 95 3.10 -11.75 -2.13
N PHE A 96 3.79 -11.09 -1.22
CA PHE A 96 3.46 -9.73 -0.79
C PHE A 96 3.71 -8.77 -1.96
N ASP A 97 2.69 -8.00 -2.35
CA ASP A 97 2.78 -7.15 -3.53
C ASP A 97 3.16 -5.72 -3.20
N HIS A 98 2.38 -5.06 -2.35
CA HIS A 98 2.63 -3.68 -1.97
C HIS A 98 2.07 -3.33 -0.60
N VAL A 99 2.44 -2.16 -0.11
CA VAL A 99 1.81 -1.52 1.04
C VAL A 99 1.29 -0.15 0.64
N THR A 100 0.13 0.23 1.16
CA THR A 100 -0.34 1.62 1.10
C THR A 100 -0.33 2.22 2.50
N ILE A 101 0.42 3.30 2.65
CA ILE A 101 0.58 4.04 3.88
C ILE A 101 -0.14 5.39 3.80
N ALA A 102 -0.44 5.96 4.95
CA ALA A 102 -1.17 7.21 5.03
C ALA A 102 -0.25 8.33 5.53
N ALA A 103 -0.26 9.48 4.86
CA ALA A 103 0.55 10.64 5.21
C ALA A 103 -0.24 11.93 5.05
N SER A 104 0.02 12.91 5.90
CA SER A 104 -0.60 14.24 5.83
C SER A 104 -0.12 15.07 4.62
N ASP A 105 1.02 14.70 4.04
CA ASP A 105 1.60 15.30 2.84
C ASP A 105 2.07 14.17 1.91
N VAL A 106 1.23 13.89 0.90
CA VAL A 106 1.48 12.83 -0.08
C VAL A 106 2.67 13.15 -0.97
N GLU A 107 2.80 14.42 -1.40
CA GLU A 107 3.87 14.85 -2.29
C GLU A 107 5.23 14.78 -1.60
N GLY A 108 5.36 15.40 -0.43
CA GLY A 108 6.61 15.39 0.33
C GLY A 108 7.05 13.98 0.72
N PHE A 109 6.11 13.05 0.95
CA PHE A 109 6.48 11.67 1.24
C PHE A 109 6.88 10.89 -0.02
N ALA A 110 6.24 11.15 -1.16
CA ALA A 110 6.66 10.59 -2.45
C ALA A 110 8.06 11.08 -2.83
N ASP A 111 8.35 12.36 -2.62
CA ASP A 111 9.69 12.95 -2.84
C ASP A 111 10.74 12.29 -1.93
N PHE A 112 10.43 12.07 -0.66
CA PHE A 112 11.33 11.36 0.25
C PHE A 112 11.69 9.96 -0.29
N TYR A 113 10.70 9.16 -0.72
CA TYR A 113 10.97 7.84 -1.27
C TYR A 113 11.77 7.90 -2.58
N SER A 114 11.49 8.87 -3.42
CA SER A 114 12.20 9.05 -4.69
C SER A 114 13.65 9.45 -4.48
N GLU A 115 13.90 10.42 -3.61
CA GLU A 115 15.24 10.98 -3.38
C GLU A 115 16.14 10.07 -2.52
N VAL A 116 15.56 9.38 -1.53
CA VAL A 116 16.34 8.54 -0.60
C VAL A 116 16.50 7.12 -1.12
N PHE A 117 15.43 6.52 -1.66
CA PHE A 117 15.41 5.12 -2.04
C PHE A 117 15.34 4.87 -3.55
N GLY A 118 15.25 5.93 -4.36
CA GLY A 118 15.21 5.80 -5.82
C GLY A 118 13.90 5.25 -6.37
N PHE A 119 12.80 5.37 -5.64
CA PHE A 119 11.48 5.00 -6.16
C PHE A 119 11.08 5.91 -7.32
N ARG A 120 10.47 5.36 -8.36
CA ARG A 120 9.88 6.11 -9.45
C ARG A 120 8.43 6.42 -9.13
N LEU A 121 8.04 7.68 -9.21
CA LEU A 121 6.65 8.09 -9.13
C LEU A 121 5.93 7.68 -10.42
N MET A 122 4.88 6.88 -10.31
CA MET A 122 4.17 6.30 -11.45
C MET A 122 2.89 7.04 -11.79
N ALA A 123 2.10 7.37 -10.79
CA ALA A 123 0.84 8.10 -10.97
C ALA A 123 0.47 8.87 -9.69
N ARG A 124 -0.34 9.90 -9.87
CA ARG A 124 -0.91 10.75 -8.83
C ARG A 124 -2.41 10.89 -9.04
N THR A 125 -3.17 11.00 -7.96
CA THR A 125 -4.59 11.34 -8.02
C THR A 125 -4.83 12.65 -7.27
N TYR A 126 -5.34 13.64 -8.00
CA TYR A 126 -5.81 14.90 -7.44
C TYR A 126 -7.33 14.90 -7.35
N LEU A 127 -7.92 15.65 -6.43
CA LEU A 127 -9.36 15.89 -6.42
C LEU A 127 -9.83 16.54 -7.73
N ASP A 128 -11.08 16.28 -8.12
CA ASP A 128 -11.64 16.82 -9.35
C ASP A 128 -11.68 18.36 -9.36
N ASP A 129 -12.11 18.94 -8.24
CA ASP A 129 -12.38 20.37 -8.14
C ASP A 129 -11.34 21.14 -7.30
N ALA A 130 -10.23 20.51 -6.93
CA ALA A 130 -9.18 21.13 -6.13
C ALA A 130 -7.79 20.60 -6.47
N PRO A 131 -6.73 21.41 -6.37
CA PRO A 131 -5.35 20.98 -6.58
C PRO A 131 -4.80 20.20 -5.35
N VAL A 132 -5.59 19.31 -4.77
CA VAL A 132 -5.22 18.52 -3.60
C VAL A 132 -4.81 17.13 -4.08
N LEU A 133 -3.55 16.77 -3.84
CA LEU A 133 -3.02 15.45 -4.08
C LEU A 133 -3.50 14.49 -2.98
N VAL A 134 -4.28 13.48 -3.35
CA VAL A 134 -4.89 12.56 -2.40
C VAL A 134 -4.29 11.15 -2.44
N PHE A 135 -3.60 10.83 -3.52
CA PHE A 135 -2.98 9.52 -3.66
C PHE A 135 -1.80 9.57 -4.63
N ALA A 136 -0.74 8.83 -4.33
CA ALA A 136 0.39 8.62 -5.21
C ALA A 136 0.83 7.15 -5.17
N VAL A 137 1.36 6.64 -6.29
CA VAL A 137 1.91 5.28 -6.38
C VAL A 137 3.33 5.32 -6.93
N LEU A 138 4.20 4.55 -6.29
CA LEU A 138 5.63 4.53 -6.57
C LEU A 138 6.13 3.07 -6.69
N THR A 139 7.19 2.87 -7.46
CA THR A 139 7.81 1.56 -7.64
C THR A 139 9.33 1.66 -7.83
N THR A 140 10.03 0.57 -7.55
CA THR A 140 11.45 0.38 -7.85
C THR A 140 11.71 -0.51 -9.07
N ASN A 141 10.64 -1.02 -9.69
CA ASN A 141 10.73 -1.99 -10.79
C ASN A 141 9.67 -1.70 -11.88
N GLU A 142 9.26 -2.68 -12.65
CA GLU A 142 8.28 -2.53 -13.74
C GLU A 142 6.81 -2.67 -13.29
N LYS A 143 6.55 -2.97 -12.03
CA LYS A 143 5.17 -3.05 -11.53
C LYS A 143 4.49 -1.68 -11.54
N SER A 144 3.18 -1.70 -11.41
CA SER A 144 2.38 -0.50 -11.19
C SER A 144 2.88 0.25 -9.95
N HIS A 145 3.05 -0.46 -8.83
CA HIS A 145 3.61 0.09 -7.61
C HIS A 145 4.06 -0.98 -6.60
N ASP A 146 4.99 -0.61 -5.75
CA ASP A 146 5.38 -1.29 -4.52
C ASP A 146 4.86 -0.53 -3.30
N LEU A 147 4.57 0.76 -3.49
CA LEU A 147 4.14 1.69 -2.46
C LEU A 147 3.00 2.56 -2.96
N GLY A 148 1.90 2.57 -2.21
CA GLY A 148 0.87 3.59 -2.29
C GLY A 148 1.01 4.58 -1.11
N ILE A 149 0.73 5.85 -1.36
CA ILE A 149 0.66 6.89 -0.34
C ILE A 149 -0.70 7.55 -0.47
N VAL A 150 -1.55 7.42 0.56
CA VAL A 150 -2.87 8.06 0.61
C VAL A 150 -2.83 9.25 1.55
N LEU A 151 -3.59 10.30 1.22
CA LEU A 151 -3.73 11.47 2.09
C LEU A 151 -4.34 11.06 3.42
N ASP A 152 -3.62 11.28 4.49
CA ASP A 152 -4.12 11.11 5.86
C ASP A 152 -4.81 12.38 6.31
N THR A 153 -6.09 12.24 6.57
CA THR A 153 -6.93 13.33 7.08
C THR A 153 -7.06 13.28 8.60
N SER A 154 -6.38 12.35 9.25
CA SER A 154 -6.29 12.27 10.71
C SER A 154 -5.06 13.05 11.22
N THR A 155 -4.96 13.12 12.53
CA THR A 155 -3.86 13.78 13.22
C THR A 155 -2.82 12.80 13.74
N THR A 156 -2.95 11.52 13.41
CA THR A 156 -2.07 10.45 13.91
C THR A 156 -1.04 10.08 12.84
N ALA A 157 0.24 10.17 13.20
CA ALA A 157 1.33 9.81 12.31
C ALA A 157 1.55 8.29 12.21
N GLY A 158 2.27 7.85 11.16
CA GLY A 158 2.73 6.46 11.03
C GLY A 158 1.63 5.44 10.66
N ARG A 159 0.53 5.88 10.06
CA ARG A 159 -0.63 5.02 9.76
C ARG A 159 -0.46 4.24 8.48
N VAL A 160 -1.07 3.05 8.46
CA VAL A 160 -1.16 2.18 7.29
C VAL A 160 -2.60 2.11 6.79
N HIS A 161 -2.80 2.12 5.47
CA HIS A 161 -4.11 1.95 4.87
C HIS A 161 -4.41 0.47 4.61
N HIS A 162 -3.51 -0.24 3.94
CA HIS A 162 -3.63 -1.67 3.68
C HIS A 162 -2.30 -2.32 3.34
N ILE A 163 -2.30 -3.65 3.42
CA ILE A 163 -1.27 -4.52 2.85
C ILE A 163 -1.88 -5.34 1.73
N ALA A 164 -1.12 -5.56 0.67
CA ALA A 164 -1.61 -6.24 -0.52
C ALA A 164 -0.80 -7.49 -0.85
N PHE A 165 -1.51 -8.54 -1.27
CA PHE A 165 -0.94 -9.78 -1.73
C PHE A 165 -1.38 -10.10 -3.15
N TRP A 166 -0.45 -10.59 -3.94
CA TRP A 166 -0.67 -10.98 -5.32
C TRP A 166 -1.26 -12.37 -5.44
N VAL A 167 -2.30 -12.51 -6.28
CA VAL A 167 -2.79 -13.78 -6.82
C VAL A 167 -2.55 -13.83 -8.32
N ASP A 168 -2.34 -15.03 -8.88
CA ASP A 168 -1.88 -15.17 -10.27
C ASP A 168 -2.94 -14.78 -11.31
N HIS A 169 -4.23 -14.99 -11.01
CA HIS A 169 -5.32 -14.78 -11.95
C HIS A 169 -6.47 -13.96 -11.35
N PRO A 170 -7.12 -13.10 -12.13
CA PRO A 170 -8.31 -12.34 -11.68
C PRO A 170 -9.44 -13.24 -11.18
N GLU A 171 -9.57 -14.46 -11.73
CA GLU A 171 -10.56 -15.44 -11.30
C GLU A 171 -10.32 -15.92 -9.86
N ASP A 172 -9.09 -15.87 -9.38
CA ASP A 172 -8.75 -16.20 -7.99
C ASP A 172 -9.37 -15.18 -7.01
N LEU A 173 -9.56 -13.93 -7.43
CA LEU A 173 -10.25 -12.92 -6.63
C LEU A 173 -11.73 -13.24 -6.46
N VAL A 174 -12.39 -13.65 -7.54
CA VAL A 174 -13.82 -14.05 -7.49
C VAL A 174 -14.00 -15.30 -6.62
N ARG A 175 -13.13 -16.29 -6.79
CA ARG A 175 -13.12 -17.49 -5.94
C ARG A 175 -12.86 -17.13 -4.48
N THR A 176 -11.95 -16.22 -4.21
CA THR A 176 -11.65 -15.77 -2.84
C THR A 176 -12.85 -15.05 -2.23
N ALA A 177 -13.55 -14.22 -3.01
CA ALA A 177 -14.78 -13.56 -2.54
C ALA A 177 -15.83 -14.59 -2.08
N ASP A 178 -16.01 -15.66 -2.83
CA ASP A 178 -16.91 -16.77 -2.46
C ASP A 178 -16.46 -17.45 -1.15
N ILE A 179 -15.17 -17.79 -1.05
CA ILE A 179 -14.58 -18.39 0.16
C ILE A 179 -14.77 -17.47 1.39
N LEU A 180 -14.54 -16.17 1.25
CA LEU A 180 -14.71 -15.21 2.34
C LEU A 180 -16.16 -15.17 2.81
N LEU A 181 -17.13 -15.10 1.89
CA LEU A 181 -18.55 -15.09 2.20
C LEU A 181 -19.00 -16.39 2.91
N GLU A 182 -18.57 -17.54 2.42
CA GLU A 182 -18.84 -18.86 3.05
C GLU A 182 -18.29 -18.94 4.49
N ASN A 183 -17.22 -18.19 4.78
CA ASN A 183 -16.64 -18.12 6.12
C ASN A 183 -17.12 -16.89 6.93
N GLY A 184 -18.14 -16.17 6.47
CA GLY A 184 -18.72 -15.05 7.18
C GLY A 184 -17.84 -13.78 7.19
N VAL A 185 -16.88 -13.67 6.28
CA VAL A 185 -16.01 -12.50 6.13
C VAL A 185 -16.57 -11.62 5.01
N PRO A 186 -17.12 -10.44 5.31
CA PRO A 186 -17.65 -9.55 4.29
C PRO A 186 -16.52 -8.92 3.46
N MET A 187 -16.77 -8.74 2.17
CA MET A 187 -15.91 -7.92 1.32
C MET A 187 -16.13 -6.45 1.66
N GLU A 188 -15.04 -5.69 1.81
CA GLU A 188 -15.10 -4.25 2.03
C GLU A 188 -15.27 -3.50 0.71
N TYR A 189 -14.51 -3.89 -0.34
CA TYR A 189 -14.55 -3.28 -1.66
C TYR A 189 -14.06 -4.23 -2.74
N GLY A 190 -14.74 -4.29 -3.86
CA GLY A 190 -14.42 -5.23 -4.94
C GLY A 190 -15.24 -6.54 -4.85
N PRO A 191 -14.92 -7.56 -5.69
CA PRO A 191 -13.87 -7.57 -6.72
C PRO A 191 -14.14 -6.55 -7.85
N SER A 192 -13.11 -5.84 -8.27
CA SER A 192 -13.18 -4.90 -9.40
C SER A 192 -11.78 -4.63 -9.98
N ILE A 193 -11.63 -3.53 -10.73
CA ILE A 193 -10.37 -3.11 -11.33
C ILE A 193 -10.13 -1.62 -11.08
N HIS A 194 -8.92 -1.25 -10.68
CA HIS A 194 -8.48 0.14 -10.60
C HIS A 194 -8.22 0.74 -11.98
N GLY A 195 -8.43 2.05 -12.15
CA GLY A 195 -7.94 2.75 -13.33
C GLY A 195 -6.43 2.88 -13.31
N ILE A 196 -5.88 3.23 -12.16
CA ILE A 196 -4.42 3.28 -11.96
C ILE A 196 -3.86 1.85 -11.99
N GLY A 197 -2.88 1.64 -12.86
CA GLY A 197 -2.19 0.37 -13.00
C GLY A 197 -3.02 -0.77 -13.58
N GLU A 198 -4.33 -0.61 -13.75
CA GLU A 198 -5.26 -1.63 -14.25
C GLU A 198 -5.21 -2.93 -13.44
N GLN A 199 -4.95 -2.84 -12.13
CA GLN A 199 -4.93 -3.98 -11.23
C GLN A 199 -6.35 -4.36 -10.80
N HIS A 200 -6.66 -5.65 -10.87
CA HIS A 200 -7.85 -6.21 -10.25
C HIS A 200 -7.64 -6.28 -8.75
N TYR A 201 -8.68 -6.02 -7.98
CA TYR A 201 -8.59 -5.93 -6.52
C TYR A 201 -9.79 -6.53 -5.80
N LEU A 202 -9.55 -6.95 -4.57
CA LEU A 202 -10.55 -7.35 -3.59
C LEU A 202 -10.05 -6.95 -2.20
N TYR A 203 -10.81 -6.10 -1.50
CA TYR A 203 -10.50 -5.67 -0.13
C TYR A 203 -11.41 -6.36 0.88
N PHE A 204 -10.82 -6.78 1.97
CA PHE A 204 -11.53 -7.32 3.15
C PHE A 204 -10.74 -7.01 4.42
N ARG A 205 -11.34 -7.31 5.58
CA ARG A 205 -10.68 -7.17 6.88
C ARG A 205 -10.26 -8.54 7.39
N GLU A 206 -8.99 -8.68 7.80
CA GLU A 206 -8.55 -9.86 8.51
C GLU A 206 -9.06 -9.85 9.97
N PRO A 207 -8.94 -10.95 10.76
CA PRO A 207 -9.58 -11.05 12.08
C PRO A 207 -9.22 -9.96 13.09
N SER A 208 -8.06 -9.31 12.99
CA SER A 208 -7.70 -8.16 13.84
C SER A 208 -8.20 -6.81 13.29
N THR A 209 -8.94 -6.84 12.16
CA THR A 209 -9.54 -5.72 11.45
C THR A 209 -8.63 -4.92 10.52
N LEU A 210 -7.35 -5.28 10.38
CA LEU A 210 -6.48 -4.66 9.40
C LEU A 210 -6.99 -4.94 7.98
N ARG A 211 -6.93 -3.93 7.11
CA ARG A 211 -7.33 -4.10 5.71
C ARG A 211 -6.30 -4.89 4.93
N VAL A 212 -6.76 -5.92 4.26
CA VAL A 212 -6.00 -6.72 3.31
C VAL A 212 -6.58 -6.54 1.93
N GLU A 213 -5.70 -6.37 0.96
CA GLU A 213 -6.02 -6.44 -0.46
C GLU A 213 -5.47 -7.73 -1.06
N LEU A 214 -6.28 -8.40 -1.87
CA LEU A 214 -5.76 -9.31 -2.89
C LEU A 214 -5.84 -8.63 -4.23
N ASN A 215 -4.78 -8.73 -5.01
CA ASN A 215 -4.72 -8.14 -6.33
C ASN A 215 -4.16 -9.09 -7.39
N SER A 216 -4.44 -8.77 -8.65
CA SER A 216 -3.95 -9.51 -9.82
C SER A 216 -3.91 -8.61 -11.05
N GLY A 217 -3.11 -8.97 -12.04
CA GLY A 217 -3.04 -8.23 -13.30
C GLY A 217 -2.21 -6.95 -13.18
N GLY A 218 -2.69 -5.90 -13.83
CA GLY A 218 -1.93 -4.66 -13.96
C GLY A 218 -0.92 -4.70 -15.12
N TYR A 219 -0.66 -3.53 -15.70
CA TYR A 219 0.36 -3.42 -16.73
C TYR A 219 1.77 -3.35 -16.13
N ARG A 220 2.75 -3.78 -16.92
CA ARG A 220 4.16 -3.61 -16.63
C ARG A 220 4.69 -2.38 -17.38
N ASN A 221 5.46 -1.56 -16.71
CA ASN A 221 6.03 -0.35 -17.29
C ASN A 221 7.55 -0.45 -17.44
N TYR A 222 7.98 -0.60 -18.68
CA TYR A 222 9.38 -0.68 -19.06
C TYR A 222 9.93 0.63 -19.64
N VAL A 223 9.18 1.72 -19.57
CA VAL A 223 9.58 3.03 -20.11
C VAL A 223 10.57 3.69 -19.12
N PRO A 224 11.85 3.87 -19.50
CA PRO A 224 12.88 4.36 -18.56
C PRO A 224 12.72 5.84 -18.19
N ASP A 225 12.12 6.63 -19.06
CA ASP A 225 11.82 8.06 -18.91
C ASP A 225 10.32 8.31 -18.64
N TRP A 226 9.69 7.41 -17.91
CA TRP A 226 8.29 7.54 -17.55
C TRP A 226 8.02 8.81 -16.75
N GLU A 227 7.08 9.60 -17.24
CA GLU A 227 6.51 10.73 -16.52
C GLU A 227 5.25 10.30 -15.77
N ALA A 228 5.16 10.64 -14.49
CA ALA A 228 4.00 10.32 -13.67
C ALA A 228 2.70 10.84 -14.29
N LYS A 229 1.64 10.03 -14.24
CA LYS A 229 0.34 10.39 -14.82
C LYS A 229 -0.58 10.93 -13.74
N ASP A 230 -1.20 12.07 -14.04
CA ASP A 230 -2.17 12.71 -13.17
C ASP A 230 -3.57 12.18 -13.47
N TRP A 231 -4.19 11.65 -12.44
CA TRP A 231 -5.54 11.11 -12.45
C TRP A 231 -6.49 11.99 -11.66
N ARG A 232 -7.78 11.83 -11.96
CA ARG A 232 -8.89 12.34 -11.16
C ARG A 232 -9.81 11.18 -10.76
N PRO A 233 -10.50 11.23 -9.61
CA PRO A 233 -11.50 10.23 -9.25
C PRO A 233 -12.55 10.04 -10.34
N SER A 234 -13.03 11.12 -10.95
CA SER A 234 -13.99 11.09 -12.07
C SER A 234 -13.49 10.35 -13.32
N GLN A 235 -12.19 10.19 -13.49
CA GLN A 235 -11.60 9.38 -14.55
C GLN A 235 -11.56 7.88 -14.23
N GLY A 236 -11.91 7.50 -12.99
CA GLY A 236 -11.90 6.12 -12.53
C GLY A 236 -10.59 5.68 -11.91
N SER A 237 -9.81 6.58 -11.32
CA SER A 237 -8.54 6.25 -10.68
C SER A 237 -8.66 5.07 -9.70
N ASN A 238 -9.70 5.07 -8.87
CA ASN A 238 -9.97 4.01 -7.91
C ASN A 238 -10.80 2.86 -8.49
N ASN A 239 -11.83 3.17 -9.31
CA ASN A 239 -12.67 2.16 -9.95
C ASN A 239 -12.80 2.47 -11.44
N PHE A 240 -12.20 1.66 -12.27
CA PHE A 240 -12.19 1.79 -13.73
C PHE A 240 -13.60 1.92 -14.33
N PHE A 241 -14.53 1.12 -13.85
CA PHE A 241 -15.90 1.10 -14.37
C PHE A 241 -16.74 2.30 -13.95
N ARG A 242 -16.35 3.03 -12.90
CA ARG A 242 -17.06 4.22 -12.37
C ARG A 242 -18.52 3.94 -11.98
N ASN A 243 -18.86 2.71 -11.61
CA ASN A 243 -20.23 2.23 -11.42
C ASN A 243 -20.67 2.12 -9.96
N TRP A 244 -19.79 2.43 -9.01
CA TRP A 244 -20.07 2.44 -7.58
C TRP A 244 -19.19 3.44 -6.85
N ASN A 245 -19.70 3.91 -5.72
CA ASN A 245 -18.93 4.79 -4.84
C ASN A 245 -18.02 3.96 -3.95
N MET A 246 -16.93 4.57 -3.55
CA MET A 246 -16.03 4.02 -2.56
C MET A 246 -16.76 3.99 -1.20
N PRO A 247 -16.72 2.87 -0.45
CA PRO A 247 -17.34 2.81 0.86
C PRO A 247 -16.59 3.71 1.88
N ASP A 248 -17.34 4.27 2.84
CA ASP A 248 -16.78 5.14 3.89
C ASP A 248 -15.63 4.48 4.64
N SER A 249 -15.74 3.17 4.89
CA SER A 249 -14.72 2.40 5.59
C SER A 249 -13.36 2.41 4.87
N LEU A 250 -13.34 2.56 3.54
CA LEU A 250 -12.09 2.59 2.77
C LEU A 250 -11.27 3.86 3.03
N MET A 251 -11.87 4.89 3.64
CA MET A 251 -11.15 6.09 4.09
C MET A 251 -10.40 5.90 5.41
N GLU A 252 -10.62 4.77 6.09
CA GLU A 252 -9.93 4.48 7.35
C GLU A 252 -8.50 4.02 7.10
N SER A 253 -7.59 4.50 7.94
CA SER A 253 -6.22 4.02 8.06
C SER A 253 -5.94 3.58 9.50
N PHE A 254 -5.03 2.64 9.68
CA PHE A 254 -4.75 2.00 10.96
C PHE A 254 -3.53 2.65 11.62
N PRO A 255 -3.52 2.81 12.95
CA PRO A 255 -2.43 3.47 13.67
C PRO A 255 -1.10 2.70 13.56
N ALA A 256 -0.02 3.37 13.95
CA ALA A 256 1.21 2.68 14.31
C ALA A 256 0.99 1.84 15.57
N ALA A 257 1.59 0.64 15.63
CA ALA A 257 1.39 -0.29 16.74
C ALA A 257 1.86 0.24 18.10
N ASP A 258 2.82 1.17 18.11
CA ASP A 258 3.41 1.74 19.32
C ASP A 258 2.80 3.09 19.77
N GLY A 259 1.61 3.43 19.25
CA GLY A 259 0.81 4.55 19.75
C GLY A 259 1.47 5.93 19.62
N LEU A 260 2.02 6.25 18.45
CA LEU A 260 2.49 7.61 18.18
C LEU A 260 1.31 8.60 18.30
N THR A 261 1.45 9.57 19.19
CA THR A 261 0.41 10.50 19.60
C THR A 261 -0.08 11.39 18.45
N ALA A 262 -1.39 11.59 18.43
CA ALA A 262 -2.09 12.50 17.53
C ALA A 262 -1.54 13.92 17.59
N THR A 263 -1.40 14.58 16.42
CA THR A 263 -1.35 16.03 16.28
C THR A 263 -2.76 16.55 15.97
N GLU A 264 -3.09 17.75 16.42
CA GLU A 264 -4.45 18.29 16.37
C GLU A 264 -4.85 18.76 14.97
N GLU A 265 -6.01 18.37 14.48
CA GLU A 265 -6.78 18.77 13.29
C GLU A 265 -6.84 17.74 12.16
N GLY A 266 -7.98 17.06 12.07
CA GLY A 266 -8.34 16.21 10.94
C GLY A 266 -8.78 17.01 9.71
N ALA A 267 -8.83 16.37 8.54
CA ALA A 267 -9.25 17.02 7.30
C ALA A 267 -10.67 17.58 7.39
N PRO A 268 -10.93 18.69 6.68
CA PRO A 268 -12.27 19.26 6.60
C PRO A 268 -13.30 18.22 6.13
N PRO A 269 -14.53 18.23 6.67
CA PRO A 269 -15.61 17.33 6.24
C PRO A 269 -15.85 17.32 4.72
N ALA A 270 -15.70 18.48 4.08
CA ALA A 270 -15.84 18.63 2.63
C ALA A 270 -14.82 17.81 1.82
N LEU A 271 -13.60 17.64 2.33
CA LEU A 271 -12.59 16.81 1.68
C LEU A 271 -12.95 15.32 1.75
N LYS A 272 -13.44 14.88 2.92
CA LYS A 272 -13.92 13.50 3.10
C LYS A 272 -15.11 13.21 2.19
N GLU A 273 -16.06 14.13 2.08
CA GLU A 273 -17.23 13.98 1.21
C GLU A 273 -16.83 13.91 -0.27
N ALA A 274 -15.88 14.76 -0.73
CA ALA A 274 -15.37 14.71 -2.10
C ALA A 274 -14.66 13.40 -2.44
N LEU A 275 -13.94 12.79 -1.48
CA LEU A 275 -13.28 11.50 -1.68
C LEU A 275 -14.27 10.33 -1.74
N LEU A 276 -15.34 10.38 -0.94
CA LEU A 276 -16.35 9.33 -0.89
C LEU A 276 -17.33 9.36 -2.06
N ASN A 277 -17.61 10.55 -2.59
CA ASN A 277 -18.57 10.74 -3.67
C ASN A 277 -18.02 11.64 -4.78
N PRO A 278 -17.00 11.19 -5.52
CA PRO A 278 -16.33 11.99 -6.55
C PRO A 278 -17.25 12.39 -7.74
N TRP A 279 -18.43 11.74 -7.85
CA TRP A 279 -19.40 12.01 -8.91
C TRP A 279 -20.48 13.04 -8.53
N ALA A 280 -20.58 13.46 -7.27
CA ALA A 280 -21.64 14.36 -6.80
C ALA A 280 -21.58 15.76 -7.43
N THR A 281 -20.39 16.20 -7.82
CA THR A 281 -20.17 17.54 -8.38
C THR A 281 -20.45 17.65 -9.87
N THR A 282 -20.48 16.55 -10.61
CA THR A 282 -20.62 16.56 -12.09
C THR A 282 -22.07 16.73 -12.55
N THR A 283 -23.06 16.53 -11.67
CA THR A 283 -24.49 16.62 -12.04
C THR A 283 -25.10 18.02 -11.99
N ALA A 284 -24.41 19.00 -11.39
CA ALA A 284 -24.91 20.37 -11.26
C ALA A 284 -24.64 21.27 -12.49
N ALA A 285 -23.76 20.85 -13.41
CA ALA A 285 -23.32 21.67 -14.55
C ALA A 285 -24.07 21.42 -15.85
N THR A 286 -25.00 20.47 -15.92
CA THR A 286 -25.70 20.10 -17.20
C THR A 286 -27.19 20.45 -17.27
N SER A 287 -27.71 21.26 -16.35
CA SER A 287 -29.13 21.68 -16.37
C SER A 287 -29.36 23.15 -16.79
N SER A 288 -28.48 23.73 -17.60
CA SER A 288 -28.74 25.01 -18.20
C SER A 288 -28.29 24.99 -19.68
N HIS A 289 -29.15 24.37 -20.53
CA HIS A 289 -29.41 24.78 -21.91
C HIS A 289 -30.68 24.11 -22.41
#